data_0179b7a4f8e3130c50feb1dcdb3ed169
#
_entry.id   0179b7a4f8e3130c50feb1dcdb3ed169
#
_cell.length_a   1.000
_cell.length_b   1.000
_cell.length_c   1.000
_cell.angle_alpha   90.00
_cell.angle_beta   90.00
_cell.angle_gamma   90.00
#
_symmetry.space_group_name_H-M   'P 1'
#
loop_
_entity.id
_entity.type
_entity.pdbx_description
1 polymer ?
#
loop_
_entity_poly.entity_id
_entity_poly.type
_entity_poly.pdbx_seq_one_letter_code
_entity_poly.pdbx_strand_id
1 'polypeptide(L)'
;MRLRRVKAAIGSVLAAVTLLSMSLTGVTAAQASDDNLALNQTVTASSYEVATTAPEKAVDGDLGTRWGTAQNKAANEWIEVGLGGTKTVKQINIDFERKDADQNITSFKVELKQGDTYTKVYQKDTRAKQQEIILLDQAQQASAVKVTVLSADGGTMNWVNVGINEISVYSAPKETVLDTADTNHMLGATMTASSNETATLTPDKAIDQNRTGRNNRWASGYETPSNIWLKAEFPRLTAVKDIRIYFFERDVNPKPTNVQSFDLSY
;
A
#
# COMPACT_ATOMS: atom_id res chain seq x y z
N MET A 1 -36.19 7.36 5.90
CA MET A 1 -34.77 7.19 5.54
C MET A 1 -34.64 7.26 4.01
N ARG A 2 -34.21 8.40 3.47
CA ARG A 2 -34.09 8.59 2.01
C ARG A 2 -32.65 8.25 1.60
N LEU A 3 -32.50 7.22 0.76
CA LEU A 3 -31.24 6.90 0.09
C LEU A 3 -30.91 8.01 -0.93
N ARG A 4 -29.82 8.74 -0.71
CA ARG A 4 -29.23 9.56 -1.77
C ARG A 4 -28.16 8.75 -2.49
N ARG A 5 -28.47 8.37 -3.74
CA ARG A 5 -27.47 7.80 -4.65
C ARG A 5 -26.72 8.95 -5.30
N VAL A 6 -25.42 9.02 -5.10
CA VAL A 6 -24.56 9.92 -5.89
C VAL A 6 -24.30 9.22 -7.22
N LYS A 7 -24.91 9.69 -8.28
CA LYS A 7 -24.57 9.29 -9.65
C LYS A 7 -23.49 10.25 -10.13
N ALA A 8 -22.28 9.73 -10.33
CA ALA A 8 -21.28 10.43 -11.14
C ALA A 8 -21.81 10.46 -12.58
N ALA A 9 -22.05 11.65 -13.11
CA ALA A 9 -22.45 11.85 -14.51
C ALA A 9 -21.18 11.70 -15.37
N ILE A 10 -21.06 10.59 -16.08
CA ILE A 10 -20.11 10.45 -17.18
C ILE A 10 -20.73 11.14 -18.37
N GLY A 11 -20.23 12.33 -18.69
CA GLY A 11 -20.61 13.07 -19.89
C GLY A 11 -20.05 12.39 -21.13
N SER A 12 -20.91 11.75 -21.91
CA SER A 12 -20.59 11.23 -23.23
C SER A 12 -20.49 12.40 -24.23
N VAL A 13 -19.30 12.81 -24.61
CA VAL A 13 -19.08 13.63 -25.79
C VAL A 13 -19.01 12.71 -27.00
N LEU A 14 -20.08 12.71 -27.80
CA LEU A 14 -20.14 12.03 -29.09
C LEU A 14 -19.43 12.91 -30.11
N ALA A 15 -18.15 12.65 -30.38
CA ALA A 15 -17.44 13.24 -31.54
C ALA A 15 -17.48 12.23 -32.68
N ALA A 16 -18.13 12.63 -33.77
CA ALA A 16 -18.11 11.90 -35.03
C ALA A 16 -16.69 11.97 -35.63
N VAL A 17 -16.01 10.84 -35.71
CA VAL A 17 -14.72 10.69 -36.37
C VAL A 17 -14.94 9.94 -37.70
N THR A 18 -14.69 10.63 -38.78
CA THR A 18 -14.58 10.09 -40.16
C THR A 18 -13.45 9.07 -40.22
N LEU A 19 -13.76 7.87 -40.67
CA LEU A 19 -12.82 6.76 -40.88
C LEU A 19 -11.86 7.10 -42.01
N LEU A 20 -10.61 7.43 -41.67
CA LEU A 20 -9.47 7.35 -42.56
C LEU A 20 -8.77 6.03 -42.28
N SER A 21 -8.90 5.06 -43.17
CA SER A 21 -8.26 3.75 -43.09
C SER A 21 -6.75 3.90 -43.28
N MET A 22 -6.01 4.05 -42.19
CA MET A 22 -4.57 3.78 -42.15
C MET A 22 -4.35 2.35 -41.68
N SER A 23 -3.75 1.53 -42.52
CA SER A 23 -3.25 0.21 -42.16
C SER A 23 -2.18 0.36 -41.08
N LEU A 24 -2.57 0.12 -39.84
CA LEU A 24 -1.67 0.05 -38.70
C LEU A 24 -0.96 -1.31 -38.75
N THR A 25 0.25 -1.33 -39.33
CA THR A 25 1.16 -2.47 -39.16
C THR A 25 1.37 -2.68 -37.66
N GLY A 26 1.09 -3.88 -37.21
CA GLY A 26 0.99 -4.26 -35.81
C GLY A 26 2.16 -3.83 -34.95
N VAL A 27 1.92 -2.83 -34.13
CA VAL A 27 2.60 -2.72 -32.85
C VAL A 27 1.83 -3.68 -31.92
N THR A 28 2.30 -4.90 -31.82
CA THR A 28 1.92 -5.76 -30.70
C THR A 28 2.36 -5.00 -29.44
N ALA A 29 1.42 -4.41 -28.72
CA ALA A 29 1.69 -4.00 -27.36
C ALA A 29 2.23 -5.27 -26.67
N ALA A 30 3.51 -5.24 -26.29
CA ALA A 30 4.07 -6.29 -25.48
C ALA A 30 3.16 -6.36 -24.24
N GLN A 31 2.43 -7.46 -24.11
CA GLN A 31 1.66 -7.74 -22.93
C GLN A 31 2.68 -7.71 -21.80
N ALA A 32 2.57 -6.74 -20.89
CA ALA A 32 3.45 -6.68 -19.74
C ALA A 32 3.28 -8.02 -19.01
N SER A 33 4.37 -8.79 -18.92
CA SER A 33 4.31 -10.07 -18.27
C SER A 33 3.96 -9.82 -16.79
N ASP A 34 2.98 -10.55 -16.31
CA ASP A 34 2.54 -10.52 -14.90
C ASP A 34 3.58 -11.19 -13.98
N ASP A 35 4.76 -11.46 -14.53
CA ASP A 35 5.82 -12.22 -13.90
C ASP A 35 6.58 -11.37 -12.89
N ASN A 36 6.72 -11.91 -11.69
CA ASN A 36 7.60 -11.36 -10.68
C ASN A 36 9.08 -11.49 -11.15
N LEU A 37 9.69 -10.37 -11.52
CA LEU A 37 11.06 -10.30 -12.00
C LEU A 37 12.12 -10.68 -10.94
N ALA A 38 11.73 -10.67 -9.66
CA ALA A 38 12.59 -11.03 -8.54
C ALA A 38 12.52 -12.52 -8.16
N LEU A 39 11.50 -13.24 -8.64
CA LEU A 39 11.25 -14.63 -8.23
C LEU A 39 12.45 -15.53 -8.54
N ASN A 40 12.97 -16.22 -7.51
CA ASN A 40 14.12 -17.14 -7.59
C ASN A 40 15.39 -16.52 -8.19
N GLN A 41 15.55 -15.21 -8.12
CA GLN A 41 16.73 -14.52 -8.59
C GLN A 41 17.89 -14.58 -7.58
N THR A 42 19.09 -14.25 -8.04
CA THR A 42 20.26 -14.14 -7.16
C THR A 42 20.09 -13.02 -6.16
N VAL A 43 20.30 -13.30 -4.89
CA VAL A 43 20.16 -12.36 -3.79
C VAL A 43 21.43 -12.29 -2.96
N THR A 44 21.77 -11.11 -2.52
CA THR A 44 22.83 -10.88 -1.52
C THR A 44 22.28 -10.01 -0.39
N ALA A 45 22.83 -10.16 0.80
CA ALA A 45 22.43 -9.36 1.95
C ALA A 45 23.62 -9.03 2.85
N SER A 46 23.46 -8.02 3.68
CA SER A 46 24.48 -7.60 4.67
C SER A 46 24.73 -8.67 5.73
N SER A 47 23.70 -9.40 6.13
CA SER A 47 23.76 -10.51 7.08
C SER A 47 22.54 -11.42 6.96
N TYR A 48 22.57 -12.58 7.58
CA TYR A 48 21.42 -13.42 7.86
C TYR A 48 21.64 -14.24 9.15
N GLU A 49 20.56 -14.67 9.78
CA GLU A 49 20.61 -15.33 11.09
C GLU A 49 21.05 -16.79 10.97
N VAL A 50 20.35 -17.57 10.16
CA VAL A 50 20.59 -19.01 9.94
C VAL A 50 20.19 -19.40 8.51
N ALA A 51 20.56 -20.59 8.07
CA ALA A 51 20.28 -21.06 6.71
C ALA A 51 18.78 -21.03 6.33
N THR A 52 17.87 -21.22 7.28
CA THR A 52 16.42 -21.14 7.03
C THR A 52 15.88 -19.71 6.89
N THR A 53 16.71 -18.71 7.17
CA THR A 53 16.40 -17.28 7.00
C THR A 53 17.43 -16.60 6.08
N ALA A 54 18.01 -17.37 5.17
CA ALA A 54 18.98 -16.88 4.20
C ALA A 54 18.31 -15.95 3.16
N PRO A 55 19.11 -15.11 2.46
CA PRO A 55 18.58 -14.06 1.60
C PRO A 55 17.61 -14.53 0.51
N GLU A 56 17.83 -15.70 -0.07
CA GLU A 56 16.99 -16.28 -1.11
C GLU A 56 15.54 -16.55 -0.65
N LYS A 57 15.30 -16.58 0.66
CA LYS A 57 13.97 -16.73 1.25
C LYS A 57 13.08 -15.50 1.06
N ALA A 58 13.65 -14.38 0.67
CA ALA A 58 12.87 -13.17 0.36
C ALA A 58 12.44 -13.09 -1.11
N VAL A 59 12.71 -14.11 -1.93
CA VAL A 59 12.32 -14.14 -3.35
C VAL A 59 11.90 -15.54 -3.81
N ASP A 60 11.53 -16.43 -2.90
CA ASP A 60 11.16 -17.82 -3.21
C ASP A 60 9.66 -18.01 -3.52
N GLY A 61 8.89 -16.94 -3.42
CA GLY A 61 7.44 -16.94 -3.69
C GLY A 61 6.60 -17.48 -2.55
N ASP A 62 7.20 -17.79 -1.39
CA ASP A 62 6.52 -18.31 -0.22
C ASP A 62 6.50 -17.27 0.93
N LEU A 63 5.35 -16.65 1.16
CA LEU A 63 5.15 -15.71 2.27
C LEU A 63 5.31 -16.33 3.67
N GLY A 64 5.39 -17.65 3.76
CA GLY A 64 5.68 -18.38 4.99
C GLY A 64 7.17 -18.47 5.34
N THR A 65 8.06 -18.16 4.40
CA THR A 65 9.51 -18.06 4.60
C THR A 65 9.94 -16.60 4.71
N ARG A 66 11.22 -16.36 5.05
CA ARG A 66 11.74 -15.00 5.14
C ARG A 66 13.26 -14.94 5.04
N TRP A 67 13.79 -13.84 4.58
CA TRP A 67 15.12 -13.40 4.98
C TRP A 67 15.04 -12.79 6.39
N GLY A 68 15.95 -13.14 7.27
CA GLY A 68 16.08 -12.55 8.60
C GLY A 68 17.51 -12.11 8.84
N THR A 69 17.74 -10.87 9.26
CA THR A 69 19.08 -10.36 9.59
C THR A 69 19.70 -11.12 10.74
N ALA A 70 21.02 -11.10 10.84
CA ALA A 70 21.71 -11.67 12.00
C ALA A 70 21.20 -11.06 13.29
N GLN A 71 21.30 -11.82 14.36
CA GLN A 71 20.85 -11.43 15.70
C GLN A 71 21.51 -10.11 16.13
N ASN A 72 20.72 -9.21 16.70
CA ASN A 72 21.11 -7.86 17.13
C ASN A 72 21.56 -6.93 15.97
N LYS A 73 21.10 -7.22 14.75
CA LYS A 73 21.31 -6.37 13.58
C LYS A 73 19.99 -5.97 12.96
N ALA A 74 19.64 -4.71 13.06
CA ALA A 74 18.39 -4.16 12.51
C ALA A 74 18.60 -2.89 11.70
N ALA A 75 19.53 -2.02 12.12
CA ALA A 75 19.79 -0.77 11.42
C ALA A 75 20.92 -0.92 10.40
N ASN A 76 20.74 -0.27 9.23
CA ASN A 76 21.66 -0.31 8.08
C ASN A 76 21.84 -1.70 7.48
N GLU A 77 20.99 -2.65 7.80
CA GLU A 77 20.96 -3.95 7.15
C GLU A 77 20.26 -3.84 5.79
N TRP A 78 20.74 -4.58 4.83
CA TRP A 78 20.25 -4.50 3.46
C TRP A 78 20.17 -5.87 2.78
N ILE A 79 19.29 -5.94 1.80
CA ILE A 79 19.15 -7.04 0.86
C ILE A 79 19.11 -6.47 -0.56
N GLU A 80 19.81 -7.13 -1.49
CA GLU A 80 19.85 -6.76 -2.91
C GLU A 80 19.45 -7.96 -3.76
N VAL A 81 18.44 -7.76 -4.59
CA VAL A 81 17.90 -8.74 -5.53
C VAL A 81 18.36 -8.39 -6.93
N GLY A 82 19.16 -9.23 -7.57
CA GLY A 82 19.48 -9.12 -8.99
C GLY A 82 18.25 -9.43 -9.84
N LEU A 83 18.14 -8.81 -11.00
CA LEU A 83 17.00 -9.02 -11.90
C LEU A 83 17.36 -9.86 -13.15
N GLY A 84 18.52 -10.55 -13.11
CA GLY A 84 18.97 -11.37 -14.24
C GLY A 84 19.32 -10.55 -15.48
N GLY A 85 19.70 -9.28 -15.31
CA GLY A 85 20.02 -8.32 -16.35
C GLY A 85 19.25 -7.02 -16.17
N THR A 86 19.39 -6.08 -17.11
CA THR A 86 18.64 -4.83 -17.09
C THR A 86 17.19 -5.08 -17.44
N LYS A 87 16.28 -4.72 -16.53
CA LYS A 87 14.82 -4.87 -16.66
C LYS A 87 14.13 -3.53 -16.44
N THR A 88 12.96 -3.40 -17.04
CA THR A 88 12.04 -2.30 -16.71
C THR A 88 11.38 -2.58 -15.37
N VAL A 89 11.46 -1.64 -14.43
CA VAL A 89 10.81 -1.71 -13.11
C VAL A 89 9.78 -0.60 -13.01
N LYS A 90 8.55 -0.97 -12.69
CA LYS A 90 7.44 -0.04 -12.48
C LYS A 90 6.82 -0.16 -11.09
N GLN A 91 6.83 -1.38 -10.51
CA GLN A 91 6.29 -1.63 -9.18
C GLN A 91 7.21 -2.55 -8.39
N ILE A 92 7.34 -2.27 -7.10
CA ILE A 92 8.08 -3.10 -6.14
C ILE A 92 7.14 -3.34 -4.95
N ASN A 93 6.92 -4.60 -4.61
CA ASN A 93 6.19 -4.99 -3.41
C ASN A 93 7.18 -5.58 -2.41
N ILE A 94 7.02 -5.22 -1.14
CA ILE A 94 7.83 -5.75 -0.05
C ILE A 94 6.88 -6.23 1.05
N ASP A 95 6.92 -7.51 1.35
CA ASP A 95 6.21 -8.12 2.45
C ASP A 95 7.17 -8.27 3.63
N PHE A 96 7.03 -7.39 4.61
CA PHE A 96 7.85 -7.41 5.82
C PHE A 96 7.35 -8.44 6.82
N GLU A 97 8.30 -9.13 7.46
CA GLU A 97 7.97 -9.97 8.61
C GLU A 97 7.35 -9.11 9.70
N ARG A 98 6.21 -9.54 10.21
CA ARG A 98 5.59 -8.97 11.40
C ARG A 98 5.86 -9.90 12.57
N LYS A 99 6.86 -9.53 13.36
CA LYS A 99 6.97 -10.05 14.71
C LYS A 99 6.06 -9.18 15.58
N ASP A 100 5.68 -9.46 16.72
CA ASP A 100 4.78 -8.74 17.62
C ASP A 100 4.73 -7.20 17.46
N ALA A 101 3.83 -6.52 18.14
CA ALA A 101 3.56 -5.09 18.00
C ALA A 101 4.80 -4.17 18.08
N ASP A 102 5.92 -4.66 18.61
CA ASP A 102 7.09 -3.85 18.98
C ASP A 102 8.35 -4.10 18.13
N GLN A 103 8.36 -5.07 17.22
CA GLN A 103 9.54 -5.37 16.38
C GLN A 103 9.26 -5.03 14.91
N ASN A 104 9.13 -3.75 14.62
CA ASN A 104 8.79 -3.31 13.28
C ASN A 104 9.86 -2.39 12.71
N ILE A 105 10.05 -2.45 11.41
CA ILE A 105 10.87 -1.51 10.68
C ILE A 105 10.21 -0.14 10.76
N THR A 106 10.94 0.85 11.22
CA THR A 106 10.46 2.23 11.41
C THR A 106 10.95 3.18 10.32
N SER A 107 11.99 2.80 9.58
CA SER A 107 12.44 3.52 8.40
C SER A 107 13.18 2.58 7.45
N PHE A 108 12.92 2.71 6.16
CA PHE A 108 13.63 1.99 5.11
C PHE A 108 13.70 2.81 3.81
N LYS A 109 14.63 2.45 2.95
CA LYS A 109 14.72 2.97 1.58
C LYS A 109 14.83 1.86 0.55
N VAL A 110 14.44 2.18 -0.68
CA VAL A 110 14.59 1.33 -1.85
C VAL A 110 15.40 2.06 -2.90
N GLU A 111 16.37 1.36 -3.46
CA GLU A 111 17.28 1.86 -4.50
C GLU A 111 17.25 0.92 -5.70
N LEU A 112 17.33 1.48 -6.89
CA LEU A 112 17.52 0.76 -8.15
C LEU A 112 18.96 0.86 -8.60
N LYS A 113 19.53 -0.26 -9.03
CA LYS A 113 20.90 -0.31 -9.57
C LYS A 113 20.90 -0.20 -11.09
N GLN A 114 21.71 0.73 -11.61
CA GLN A 114 22.02 0.86 -13.04
C GLN A 114 23.52 0.92 -13.22
N GLY A 115 24.11 -0.09 -13.85
CA GLY A 115 25.58 -0.27 -13.84
C GLY A 115 26.09 -0.35 -12.40
N ASP A 116 26.99 0.54 -12.03
CA ASP A 116 27.53 0.64 -10.66
C ASP A 116 26.83 1.69 -9.77
N THR A 117 25.79 2.35 -10.30
CA THR A 117 25.10 3.44 -9.60
C THR A 117 23.80 2.98 -8.98
N TYR A 118 23.57 3.39 -7.73
CA TYR A 118 22.30 3.20 -7.02
C TYR A 118 21.54 4.51 -6.96
N THR A 119 20.30 4.49 -7.43
CA THR A 119 19.38 5.63 -7.37
C THR A 119 18.26 5.32 -6.39
N LYS A 120 18.12 6.14 -5.36
CA LYS A 120 17.02 6.03 -4.41
C LYS A 120 15.70 6.37 -5.10
N VAL A 121 14.74 5.42 -5.08
CA VAL A 121 13.42 5.58 -5.68
C VAL A 121 12.31 5.69 -4.65
N TYR A 122 12.58 5.27 -3.41
CA TYR A 122 11.61 5.36 -2.33
C TYR A 122 12.31 5.45 -0.97
N GLN A 123 11.71 6.15 -0.04
CA GLN A 123 12.07 6.16 1.37
C GLN A 123 10.83 6.36 2.22
N LYS A 124 10.74 5.64 3.31
CA LYS A 124 9.71 5.79 4.32
C LYS A 124 10.37 5.97 5.68
N ASP A 125 10.04 7.07 6.35
CA ASP A 125 10.58 7.44 7.68
C ASP A 125 9.52 7.27 8.78
N THR A 126 8.57 6.38 8.53
CA THR A 126 7.54 5.96 9.48
C THR A 126 7.45 4.44 9.46
N ARG A 127 6.78 3.87 10.46
CA ARG A 127 6.61 2.42 10.58
C ARG A 127 6.15 1.79 9.27
N ALA A 128 6.85 0.75 8.81
CA ALA A 128 6.49 -0.01 7.63
C ALA A 128 5.17 -0.76 7.86
N LYS A 129 4.34 -0.82 6.83
CA LYS A 129 3.21 -1.75 6.79
C LYS A 129 3.73 -3.17 6.61
N GLN A 130 2.91 -4.17 6.92
CA GLN A 130 3.27 -5.56 6.62
C GLN A 130 3.55 -5.73 5.12
N GLN A 131 2.73 -5.14 4.26
CA GLN A 131 2.98 -5.05 2.82
C GLN A 131 3.13 -3.58 2.41
N GLU A 132 4.25 -3.27 1.78
CA GLU A 132 4.49 -1.99 1.11
C GLU A 132 4.45 -2.19 -0.40
N ILE A 133 3.63 -1.40 -1.08
CA ILE A 133 3.52 -1.39 -2.54
C ILE A 133 4.07 -0.05 -3.02
N ILE A 134 5.17 -0.10 -3.74
CA ILE A 134 5.88 1.06 -4.26
C ILE A 134 5.64 1.13 -5.76
N LEU A 135 4.80 2.05 -6.18
CA LEU A 135 4.53 2.34 -7.59
C LEU A 135 5.40 3.53 -7.99
N LEU A 136 6.31 3.34 -8.93
CA LEU A 136 7.16 4.41 -9.45
C LEU A 136 6.34 5.32 -10.39
N ASP A 137 6.55 6.63 -10.32
CA ASP A 137 5.88 7.59 -11.21
C ASP A 137 6.14 7.26 -12.68
N GLN A 138 7.41 6.96 -13.01
CA GLN A 138 7.83 6.48 -14.30
C GLN A 138 8.55 5.15 -14.16
N ALA A 139 8.35 4.25 -15.12
CA ALA A 139 9.12 3.01 -15.19
C ALA A 139 10.61 3.31 -15.38
N GLN A 140 11.47 2.60 -14.67
CA GLN A 140 12.93 2.79 -14.68
C GLN A 140 13.64 1.51 -15.10
N GLN A 141 14.80 1.65 -15.72
CA GLN A 141 15.67 0.51 -16.04
C GLN A 141 16.54 0.18 -14.83
N ALA A 142 16.62 -1.08 -14.45
CA ALA A 142 17.45 -1.51 -13.35
C ALA A 142 17.98 -2.95 -13.54
N SER A 143 19.16 -3.22 -13.04
CA SER A 143 19.75 -4.56 -12.97
C SER A 143 19.58 -5.22 -11.61
N ALA A 144 19.27 -4.44 -10.56
CA ALA A 144 18.96 -4.94 -9.22
C ALA A 144 18.07 -3.94 -8.45
N VAL A 145 17.40 -4.47 -7.43
CA VAL A 145 16.64 -3.71 -6.43
C VAL A 145 17.30 -3.94 -5.07
N LYS A 146 17.62 -2.86 -4.36
CA LYS A 146 18.18 -2.90 -3.02
C LYS A 146 17.26 -2.29 -2.01
N VAL A 147 16.93 -3.03 -0.96
CA VAL A 147 16.16 -2.56 0.19
C VAL A 147 17.13 -2.41 1.36
N THR A 148 17.17 -1.22 1.97
CA THR A 148 17.96 -0.96 3.17
C THR A 148 17.04 -0.55 4.32
N VAL A 149 17.08 -1.29 5.41
CA VAL A 149 16.44 -0.92 6.67
C VAL A 149 17.29 0.14 7.35
N LEU A 150 16.74 1.33 7.56
CA LEU A 150 17.45 2.45 8.18
C LEU A 150 17.30 2.42 9.70
N SER A 151 16.11 2.06 10.18
CA SER A 151 15.84 1.89 11.61
C SER A 151 14.70 0.90 11.85
N ALA A 152 14.70 0.30 13.04
CA ALA A 152 13.64 -0.57 13.52
C ALA A 152 13.48 -0.45 15.03
N ASP A 153 12.26 -0.71 15.53
CA ASP A 153 11.98 -0.80 16.96
C ASP A 153 12.56 -2.12 17.51
N GLY A 154 13.29 -2.03 18.60
CA GLY A 154 13.84 -3.20 19.29
C GLY A 154 12.91 -3.83 20.31
N GLY A 155 11.79 -3.15 20.63
CA GLY A 155 10.94 -3.54 21.75
C GLY A 155 11.74 -3.62 23.09
N THR A 156 11.18 -4.34 24.04
CA THR A 156 11.85 -4.62 25.33
C THR A 156 12.76 -5.85 25.28
N MET A 157 12.92 -6.48 24.12
CA MET A 157 13.72 -7.70 23.95
C MET A 157 15.11 -7.39 23.41
N ASN A 158 16.12 -8.04 23.98
CA ASN A 158 17.53 -7.94 23.54
C ASN A 158 17.83 -8.62 22.19
N TRP A 159 16.81 -8.82 21.35
CA TRP A 159 16.89 -9.61 20.11
C TRP A 159 16.34 -8.79 18.95
N VAL A 160 17.06 -7.76 18.55
CA VAL A 160 16.62 -6.98 17.42
C VAL A 160 17.17 -7.61 16.14
N ASN A 161 16.30 -8.26 15.39
CA ASN A 161 16.53 -8.57 13.99
C ASN A 161 15.28 -8.19 13.19
N VAL A 162 15.43 -7.96 11.92
CA VAL A 162 14.35 -7.62 10.98
C VAL A 162 14.24 -8.70 9.93
N GLY A 163 13.05 -8.86 9.35
CA GLY A 163 12.79 -9.85 8.32
C GLY A 163 11.98 -9.30 7.16
N ILE A 164 12.22 -9.87 6.00
CA ILE A 164 11.42 -9.66 4.79
C ILE A 164 10.96 -11.03 4.30
N ASN A 165 9.64 -11.20 4.20
CA ASN A 165 9.04 -12.45 3.70
C ASN A 165 9.18 -12.54 2.18
N GLU A 166 8.90 -11.44 1.45
CA GLU A 166 8.98 -11.47 0.00
C GLU A 166 9.28 -10.07 -0.58
N ILE A 167 10.08 -10.05 -1.63
CA ILE A 167 10.29 -8.90 -2.51
C ILE A 167 9.85 -9.31 -3.91
N SER A 168 8.84 -8.61 -4.43
CA SER A 168 8.36 -8.82 -5.79
C SER A 168 8.60 -7.57 -6.63
N VAL A 169 9.01 -7.74 -7.88
CA VAL A 169 9.32 -6.66 -8.80
C VAL A 169 8.56 -6.86 -10.11
N TYR A 170 7.91 -5.81 -10.61
CA TYR A 170 7.10 -5.90 -11.83
C TYR A 170 7.44 -4.80 -12.82
N SER A 171 7.36 -5.14 -14.11
CA SER A 171 7.61 -4.20 -15.23
C SER A 171 6.43 -3.26 -15.53
N ALA A 172 5.25 -3.59 -15.04
CA ALA A 172 4.03 -2.79 -15.11
C ALA A 172 3.35 -2.79 -13.75
N PRO A 173 2.40 -1.87 -13.49
CA PRO A 173 1.56 -1.98 -12.31
C PRO A 173 0.86 -3.34 -12.31
N LYS A 174 1.08 -4.13 -11.27
CA LYS A 174 0.32 -5.35 -11.09
C LYS A 174 -1.08 -4.96 -10.69
N GLU A 175 -2.04 -5.19 -11.57
CA GLU A 175 -3.43 -5.07 -11.21
C GLU A 175 -3.68 -6.07 -10.06
N THR A 176 -4.12 -5.55 -8.92
CA THR A 176 -4.74 -6.42 -7.93
C THR A 176 -5.94 -7.03 -8.62
N VAL A 177 -5.98 -8.35 -8.70
CA VAL A 177 -7.14 -9.07 -9.24
C VAL A 177 -8.36 -8.41 -8.62
N LEU A 178 -9.22 -7.83 -9.46
CA LEU A 178 -10.51 -7.35 -9.02
C LEU A 178 -11.18 -8.54 -8.37
N ASP A 179 -11.28 -8.52 -7.05
CA ASP A 179 -12.11 -9.47 -6.35
C ASP A 179 -13.51 -9.26 -6.91
N THR A 180 -13.96 -10.19 -7.74
CA THR A 180 -15.30 -10.14 -8.35
C THR A 180 -16.39 -10.38 -7.30
N ALA A 181 -16.02 -10.81 -6.10
CA ALA A 181 -16.89 -10.84 -4.94
C ALA A 181 -17.19 -9.41 -4.48
N ASP A 182 -18.40 -9.17 -3.99
CA ASP A 182 -18.84 -7.88 -3.42
C ASP A 182 -18.20 -7.70 -2.02
N THR A 183 -16.86 -7.69 -1.98
CA THR A 183 -16.07 -7.68 -0.75
C THR A 183 -15.96 -6.25 -0.21
N ASN A 184 -16.27 -6.08 1.06
CA ASN A 184 -16.06 -4.81 1.75
C ASN A 184 -14.58 -4.67 2.18
N HIS A 185 -13.76 -4.11 1.32
CA HIS A 185 -12.32 -3.90 1.57
C HIS A 185 -12.02 -2.96 2.75
N MET A 186 -13.01 -2.15 3.17
CA MET A 186 -12.86 -1.25 4.32
C MET A 186 -12.58 -2.00 5.64
N LEU A 187 -13.01 -3.27 5.76
CA LEU A 187 -12.80 -4.07 6.97
C LEU A 187 -11.33 -4.34 7.30
N GLY A 188 -10.44 -4.27 6.32
CA GLY A 188 -8.99 -4.43 6.53
C GLY A 188 -8.22 -3.11 6.49
N ALA A 189 -8.90 -1.97 6.35
CA ALA A 189 -8.24 -0.68 6.25
C ALA A 189 -7.79 -0.14 7.62
N THR A 190 -6.70 0.62 7.61
CA THR A 190 -6.31 1.44 8.76
C THR A 190 -6.99 2.79 8.65
N MET A 191 -7.73 3.18 9.69
CA MET A 191 -8.47 4.43 9.71
C MET A 191 -7.74 5.52 10.50
N THR A 192 -7.66 6.70 9.94
CA THR A 192 -7.16 7.91 10.60
C THR A 192 -8.08 9.09 10.33
N ALA A 193 -8.07 10.08 11.19
CA ALA A 193 -8.90 11.28 11.05
C ALA A 193 -8.20 12.53 11.58
N SER A 194 -8.70 13.68 11.16
CA SER A 194 -8.21 15.00 11.64
C SER A 194 -8.45 15.19 13.13
N SER A 195 -9.57 14.68 13.66
CA SER A 195 -9.94 14.77 15.08
C SER A 195 -11.01 13.75 15.45
N ASN A 196 -11.23 13.56 16.75
CA ASN A 196 -12.33 12.77 17.30
C ASN A 196 -13.10 13.58 18.34
N GLU A 197 -14.43 13.45 18.37
CA GLU A 197 -15.28 14.09 19.39
C GLU A 197 -14.94 13.55 20.80
N THR A 198 -14.74 12.26 20.92
CA THR A 198 -14.39 11.56 22.17
C THR A 198 -13.41 10.41 21.89
N ALA A 199 -12.83 9.88 22.95
CA ALA A 199 -11.97 8.70 22.86
C ALA A 199 -12.69 7.41 22.40
N THR A 200 -14.02 7.42 22.34
CA THR A 200 -14.84 6.28 21.91
C THR A 200 -15.43 6.43 20.51
N LEU A 201 -15.41 7.65 19.94
CA LEU A 201 -15.92 7.94 18.60
C LEU A 201 -14.78 8.06 17.59
N THR A 202 -13.94 7.03 17.59
CA THR A 202 -12.69 6.92 16.85
C THR A 202 -12.91 6.56 15.37
N PRO A 203 -11.91 6.78 14.48
CA PRO A 203 -12.04 6.55 13.04
C PRO A 203 -12.45 5.13 12.66
N ASP A 204 -12.02 4.12 13.41
CA ASP A 204 -12.36 2.70 13.21
C ASP A 204 -13.86 2.41 13.33
N LYS A 205 -14.62 3.26 14.06
CA LYS A 205 -16.08 3.18 14.11
C LYS A 205 -16.77 3.43 12.77
N ALA A 206 -16.08 4.03 11.82
CA ALA A 206 -16.61 4.21 10.48
C ALA A 206 -16.64 2.92 9.65
N ILE A 207 -15.89 1.89 10.07
CA ILE A 207 -15.75 0.61 9.34
C ILE A 207 -16.14 -0.62 10.15
N ASP A 208 -16.59 -0.49 11.39
CA ASP A 208 -16.93 -1.60 12.30
C ASP A 208 -18.23 -2.34 11.95
N GLN A 209 -18.88 -1.98 10.83
CA GLN A 209 -20.16 -2.50 10.35
C GLN A 209 -21.34 -2.24 11.28
N ASN A 210 -21.15 -1.59 12.40
CA ASN A 210 -22.21 -1.30 13.33
C ASN A 210 -22.85 0.06 13.02
N ARG A 211 -24.04 0.06 12.46
CA ARG A 211 -24.80 1.26 12.05
C ARG A 211 -25.85 1.68 13.08
N THR A 212 -25.85 1.06 14.25
CA THR A 212 -26.90 1.28 15.25
C THR A 212 -26.40 2.13 16.41
N GLY A 213 -27.21 3.10 16.81
CA GLY A 213 -26.96 3.92 18.00
C GLY A 213 -25.97 5.08 17.80
N ARG A 214 -26.03 6.01 18.77
CA ARG A 214 -25.23 7.25 18.74
C ARG A 214 -23.74 7.04 18.92
N ASN A 215 -23.33 5.93 19.52
CA ASN A 215 -21.96 5.67 19.92
C ASN A 215 -21.18 4.79 18.91
N ASN A 216 -21.83 4.39 17.81
CA ASN A 216 -21.23 3.55 16.78
C ASN A 216 -20.98 4.34 15.50
N ARG A 217 -20.22 5.42 15.63
CA ARG A 217 -19.81 6.26 14.51
C ARG A 217 -18.45 6.89 14.79
N TRP A 218 -17.77 7.28 13.78
CA TRP A 218 -16.76 8.32 13.91
C TRP A 218 -17.46 9.68 14.00
N ALA A 219 -16.98 10.55 14.87
CA ALA A 219 -17.38 11.93 14.93
C ALA A 219 -16.16 12.82 15.12
N SER A 220 -16.08 13.89 14.34
CA SER A 220 -15.03 14.90 14.50
C SER A 220 -15.18 15.68 15.80
N GLY A 221 -14.09 16.25 16.29
CA GLY A 221 -14.13 17.18 17.43
C GLY A 221 -15.01 18.41 17.18
N TYR A 222 -15.38 19.09 18.26
CA TYR A 222 -16.24 20.27 18.20
C TYR A 222 -15.54 21.52 17.65
N GLU A 223 -14.21 21.51 17.57
CA GLU A 223 -13.41 22.65 17.18
C GLU A 223 -13.38 22.79 15.66
N THR A 224 -13.98 23.85 15.17
CA THR A 224 -13.99 24.35 13.78
C THR A 224 -14.31 23.32 12.68
N PRO A 225 -15.42 23.51 11.96
CA PRO A 225 -15.90 22.57 10.93
C PRO A 225 -15.13 22.64 9.59
N SER A 226 -13.97 23.26 9.54
CA SER A 226 -13.15 23.36 8.33
C SER A 226 -12.01 22.35 8.33
N ASN A 227 -11.77 21.76 7.17
CA ASN A 227 -10.68 20.78 6.93
C ASN A 227 -10.80 19.50 7.79
N ILE A 228 -12.01 19.04 8.03
CA ILE A 228 -12.26 17.75 8.68
C ILE A 228 -12.10 16.65 7.63
N TRP A 229 -11.24 15.67 7.94
CA TRP A 229 -11.03 14.54 7.07
C TRP A 229 -11.04 13.21 7.84
N LEU A 230 -11.44 12.17 7.13
CA LEU A 230 -11.35 10.78 7.52
C LEU A 230 -10.65 10.04 6.39
N LYS A 231 -9.58 9.31 6.72
CA LYS A 231 -8.74 8.59 5.77
C LYS A 231 -8.78 7.10 6.06
N ALA A 232 -8.99 6.30 5.01
CA ALA A 232 -8.80 4.86 5.01
C ALA A 232 -7.55 4.51 4.21
N GLU A 233 -6.63 3.78 4.80
CA GLU A 233 -5.49 3.21 4.11
C GLU A 233 -5.65 1.70 4.01
N PHE A 234 -5.70 1.21 2.79
CA PHE A 234 -5.73 -0.23 2.53
C PHE A 234 -4.35 -0.85 2.76
N PRO A 235 -4.26 -2.09 3.25
CA PRO A 235 -2.97 -2.76 3.50
C PRO A 235 -2.19 -3.03 2.22
N ARG A 236 -2.86 -3.02 1.08
CA ARG A 236 -2.30 -3.23 -0.27
C ARG A 236 -3.05 -2.40 -1.29
N LEU A 237 -2.48 -2.26 -2.49
CA LEU A 237 -3.17 -1.64 -3.62
C LEU A 237 -4.49 -2.38 -3.86
N THR A 238 -5.60 -1.67 -3.79
CA THR A 238 -6.95 -2.24 -3.81
C THR A 238 -7.77 -1.53 -4.90
N ALA A 239 -8.35 -2.30 -5.80
CA ALA A 239 -9.30 -1.77 -6.76
C ALA A 239 -10.62 -1.45 -6.04
N VAL A 240 -11.04 -0.19 -6.07
CA VAL A 240 -12.28 0.28 -5.46
C VAL A 240 -13.29 0.56 -6.56
N LYS A 241 -14.40 -0.16 -6.57
CA LYS A 241 -15.50 0.01 -7.52
C LYS A 241 -16.56 0.99 -7.01
N ASP A 242 -16.94 0.85 -5.74
CA ASP A 242 -17.98 1.64 -5.10
C ASP A 242 -17.51 2.11 -3.72
N ILE A 243 -17.83 3.34 -3.37
CA ILE A 243 -17.69 3.87 -2.01
C ILE A 243 -19.07 4.22 -1.48
N ARG A 244 -19.45 3.64 -0.35
CA ARG A 244 -20.73 3.91 0.31
C ARG A 244 -20.47 4.54 1.67
N ILE A 245 -20.93 5.77 1.87
CA ILE A 245 -20.78 6.52 3.11
C ILE A 245 -22.17 6.70 3.74
N TYR A 246 -22.28 6.31 4.99
CA TYR A 246 -23.50 6.49 5.78
C TYR A 246 -23.25 7.60 6.80
N PHE A 247 -23.92 8.73 6.59
CA PHE A 247 -23.87 9.84 7.54
C PHE A 247 -24.89 9.64 8.66
N PHE A 248 -24.47 9.92 9.88
CA PHE A 248 -25.36 9.97 11.02
C PHE A 248 -26.14 11.28 10.99
N GLU A 249 -27.46 11.19 10.92
CA GLU A 249 -28.36 12.35 11.02
C GLU A 249 -28.68 12.60 12.50
N ARG A 250 -28.33 13.78 12.96
CA ARG A 250 -28.64 14.21 14.31
C ARG A 250 -29.94 14.98 14.30
N ASP A 251 -31.00 14.41 14.89
CA ASP A 251 -32.24 15.11 15.14
C ASP A 251 -32.06 16.11 16.28
N VAL A 252 -31.53 17.28 16.01
CA VAL A 252 -31.48 18.40 16.96
C VAL A 252 -31.95 19.67 16.28
N ASN A 253 -33.08 20.18 16.77
CA ASN A 253 -33.59 21.48 16.41
C ASN A 253 -32.87 22.56 17.25
N PRO A 254 -32.34 23.67 16.71
CA PRO A 254 -32.64 24.25 15.39
C PRO A 254 -31.49 24.34 14.39
N LYS A 255 -30.34 23.64 14.57
CA LYS A 255 -29.22 23.74 13.62
C LYS A 255 -28.81 22.37 13.06
N PRO A 256 -28.86 22.19 11.73
CA PRO A 256 -28.32 20.97 11.13
C PRO A 256 -26.80 20.91 11.37
N THR A 257 -26.36 19.91 12.14
CA THR A 257 -24.95 19.59 12.34
C THR A 257 -24.46 18.55 11.32
N ASN A 258 -25.19 18.42 10.22
CA ASN A 258 -24.95 17.41 9.21
C ASN A 258 -23.93 17.90 8.18
N VAL A 259 -23.18 16.99 7.60
CA VAL A 259 -22.27 17.26 6.49
C VAL A 259 -23.04 17.87 5.33
N GLN A 260 -22.68 19.07 4.91
CA GLN A 260 -23.32 19.80 3.80
C GLN A 260 -22.64 19.50 2.47
N SER A 261 -21.31 19.36 2.48
CA SER A 261 -20.51 18.99 1.33
C SER A 261 -19.27 18.20 1.78
N PHE A 262 -18.72 17.40 0.89
CA PHE A 262 -17.46 16.70 1.11
C PHE A 262 -16.82 16.39 -0.24
N ASP A 263 -15.49 16.25 -0.22
CA ASP A 263 -14.69 15.81 -1.35
C ASP A 263 -14.16 14.39 -1.09
N LEU A 264 -14.04 13.59 -2.15
CA LEU A 264 -13.36 12.31 -2.14
C LEU A 264 -12.07 12.44 -2.93
N SER A 265 -10.96 12.01 -2.32
CA SER A 265 -9.66 11.90 -2.95
C SER A 265 -9.09 10.48 -2.78
N TYR A 266 -8.30 10.03 -3.75
CA TYR A 266 -7.69 8.70 -3.80
C TYR A 266 -6.29 8.77 -4.40
#